data_4cbce69233e908ce67c785855164d952
#
_entry.id   4cbce69233e908ce67c785855164d952
#
_cell.length_a   1.000
_cell.length_b   1.000
_cell.length_c   1.000
_cell.angle_alpha   90.00
_cell.angle_beta   90.00
_cell.angle_gamma   90.00
#
_symmetry.space_group_name_H-M   'P 1'
#
loop_
_entity.id
_entity.type
_entity.pdbx_description
1 polymer ?
#
loop_
_entity_poly.entity_id
_entity_poly.type
_entity_poly.pdbx_seq_one_letter_code
_entity_poly.pdbx_strand_id
1 'polypeptide(L)'
;MYIDPVCHTGRPSDQRIPQEEAVYDKLEELGIEFARVDHDHADTMEDCLKIESILGAKICKNLFLCNRQQTEFYLLMMPGDKPFKTKFLSAQLGCSRLSFADENHMRDYLSTIPGSVSALELLFDKENKVRLVIDRDLMNDEYISGHPGISTSTIRLKKEDLLKYVCLLYTSDAADE
;
A
#
# COMPACT_ATOMS: atom_id res chain seq x y z
N MET A 1 2.86 -15.50 -17.38
CA MET A 1 2.22 -14.88 -16.21
C MET A 1 0.70 -14.86 -16.41
N TYR A 2 -0.05 -15.30 -15.43
CA TYR A 2 -1.51 -15.23 -15.40
C TYR A 2 -1.98 -13.86 -14.90
N ILE A 3 -2.96 -13.29 -15.56
CA ILE A 3 -3.72 -12.13 -15.08
C ILE A 3 -5.19 -12.43 -15.33
N ASP A 4 -6.01 -12.35 -14.27
CA ASP A 4 -7.45 -12.51 -14.41
C ASP A 4 -7.99 -11.40 -15.33
N PRO A 5 -8.66 -11.75 -16.44
CA PRO A 5 -9.19 -10.74 -17.35
C PRO A 5 -10.40 -9.98 -16.79
N VAL A 6 -10.91 -10.38 -15.63
CA VAL A 6 -12.10 -9.80 -14.99
C VAL A 6 -11.69 -8.95 -13.79
N CYS A 7 -12.20 -7.72 -13.75
CA CYS A 7 -12.15 -6.88 -12.56
C CYS A 7 -13.35 -7.21 -11.67
N HIS A 8 -13.06 -7.76 -10.50
CA HIS A 8 -14.09 -8.16 -9.52
C HIS A 8 -14.40 -7.03 -8.56
N THR A 9 -15.64 -6.96 -8.10
CA THR A 9 -16.05 -6.03 -7.04
C THR A 9 -16.00 -6.75 -5.68
N GLY A 10 -15.28 -6.16 -4.73
CA GLY A 10 -15.20 -6.66 -3.36
C GLY A 10 -14.25 -7.86 -3.18
N ARG A 11 -14.37 -8.49 -2.01
CA ARG A 11 -13.50 -9.60 -1.62
C ARG A 11 -13.81 -10.89 -2.40
N PRO A 12 -12.81 -11.77 -2.58
CA PRO A 12 -13.02 -13.06 -3.21
C PRO A 12 -13.88 -13.99 -2.34
N SER A 13 -14.52 -14.96 -2.97
CA SER A 13 -15.30 -15.98 -2.27
C SER A 13 -14.45 -17.12 -1.72
N ASP A 14 -13.25 -17.32 -2.28
CA ASP A 14 -12.29 -18.31 -1.81
C ASP A 14 -11.50 -17.80 -0.59
N GLN A 15 -11.00 -18.73 0.19
CA GLN A 15 -10.17 -18.41 1.36
C GLN A 15 -8.80 -17.89 0.94
N ARG A 16 -8.36 -16.82 1.57
CA ARG A 16 -7.08 -16.17 1.32
C ARG A 16 -6.17 -16.25 2.56
N ILE A 17 -4.95 -15.75 2.42
CA ILE A 17 -4.02 -15.71 3.56
C ILE A 17 -4.53 -14.74 4.63
N PRO A 18 -4.13 -14.92 5.92
CA PRO A 18 -4.63 -14.07 7.01
C PRO A 18 -4.41 -12.57 6.80
N GLN A 19 -3.29 -12.16 6.22
CA GLN A 19 -2.99 -10.74 5.95
C GLN A 19 -3.97 -10.15 4.94
N GLU A 20 -4.29 -10.89 3.88
CA GLU A 20 -5.24 -10.47 2.85
C GLU A 20 -6.65 -10.37 3.43
N GLU A 21 -7.07 -11.39 4.20
CA GLU A 21 -8.38 -11.41 4.86
C GLU A 21 -8.54 -10.23 5.84
N ALA A 22 -7.51 -9.90 6.61
CA ALA A 22 -7.54 -8.77 7.54
C ALA A 22 -7.75 -7.43 6.83
N VAL A 23 -7.14 -7.24 5.67
CA VAL A 23 -7.35 -6.03 4.84
C VAL A 23 -8.79 -5.95 4.36
N TYR A 24 -9.35 -7.04 3.84
CA TYR A 24 -10.75 -7.08 3.39
C TYR A 24 -11.72 -6.83 4.55
N ASP A 25 -11.49 -7.45 5.70
CA ASP A 25 -12.30 -7.24 6.89
C ASP A 25 -12.32 -5.76 7.29
N LYS A 26 -11.17 -5.09 7.25
CA LYS A 26 -11.07 -3.66 7.58
C LYS A 26 -11.79 -2.78 6.58
N LEU A 27 -11.65 -3.06 5.29
CA LEU A 27 -12.35 -2.32 4.24
C LEU A 27 -13.87 -2.45 4.38
N GLU A 28 -14.37 -3.66 4.64
CA GLU A 28 -15.79 -3.91 4.87
C GLU A 28 -16.31 -3.24 6.16
N GLU A 29 -15.54 -3.32 7.24
CA GLU A 29 -15.84 -2.63 8.52
C GLU A 29 -16.05 -1.13 8.32
N LEU A 30 -15.22 -0.51 7.49
CA LEU A 30 -15.30 0.91 7.20
C LEU A 30 -16.29 1.28 6.09
N GLY A 31 -16.95 0.29 5.48
CA GLY A 31 -17.88 0.51 4.38
C GLY A 31 -17.22 1.00 3.10
N ILE A 32 -15.95 0.67 2.88
CA ILE A 32 -15.18 1.10 1.71
C ILE A 32 -15.38 0.10 0.56
N GLU A 33 -15.88 0.60 -0.57
CA GLU A 33 -15.97 -0.16 -1.81
C GLU A 33 -14.62 -0.24 -2.50
N PHE A 34 -14.32 -1.41 -3.08
CA PHE A 34 -13.09 -1.63 -3.84
C PHE A 34 -13.32 -2.62 -4.97
N ALA A 35 -12.49 -2.53 -6.00
CA ALA A 35 -12.42 -3.49 -7.09
C ALA A 35 -11.07 -4.21 -7.04
N ARG A 36 -11.01 -5.43 -7.57
CA ARG A 36 -9.86 -6.34 -7.43
C ARG A 36 -9.57 -7.06 -8.73
N VAL A 37 -8.29 -7.22 -9.02
CA VAL A 37 -7.76 -8.09 -10.07
C VAL A 37 -6.74 -9.03 -9.46
N ASP A 38 -6.91 -10.32 -9.65
CA ASP A 38 -5.96 -11.34 -9.24
C ASP A 38 -4.97 -11.63 -10.38
N HIS A 39 -3.74 -11.90 -10.03
CA HIS A 39 -2.66 -12.11 -11.00
C HIS A 39 -1.47 -12.82 -10.35
N ASP A 40 -0.58 -13.38 -11.16
CA ASP A 40 0.72 -13.80 -10.70
C ASP A 40 1.57 -12.57 -10.30
N HIS A 41 2.67 -12.79 -9.59
CA HIS A 41 3.58 -11.70 -9.24
C HIS A 41 4.05 -10.97 -10.52
N ALA A 42 3.85 -9.66 -10.56
CA ALA A 42 4.13 -8.82 -11.73
C ALA A 42 5.57 -8.26 -11.63
N ASP A 43 6.48 -8.79 -12.43
CA ASP A 43 7.89 -8.40 -12.43
C ASP A 43 8.25 -7.37 -13.50
N THR A 44 7.38 -7.19 -14.51
CA THR A 44 7.66 -6.33 -15.65
C THR A 44 6.69 -5.14 -15.73
N MET A 45 7.14 -4.06 -16.36
CA MET A 45 6.29 -2.90 -16.66
C MET A 45 5.12 -3.27 -17.58
N GLU A 46 5.33 -4.21 -18.51
CA GLU A 46 4.28 -4.69 -19.40
C GLU A 46 3.16 -5.37 -18.61
N ASP A 47 3.51 -6.20 -17.63
CA ASP A 47 2.55 -6.86 -16.77
C ASP A 47 1.77 -5.86 -15.91
N CYS A 48 2.45 -4.86 -15.35
CA CYS A 48 1.81 -3.79 -14.61
C CYS A 48 0.79 -3.01 -15.47
N LEU A 49 1.14 -2.68 -16.70
CA LEU A 49 0.23 -1.99 -17.63
C LEU A 49 -1.01 -2.83 -17.98
N LYS A 50 -0.86 -4.14 -18.11
CA LYS A 50 -2.01 -5.05 -18.33
C LYS A 50 -2.95 -5.05 -17.12
N ILE A 51 -2.39 -5.11 -15.91
CA ILE A 51 -3.18 -5.05 -14.67
C ILE A 51 -3.90 -3.71 -14.57
N GLU A 52 -3.20 -2.60 -14.83
CA GLU A 52 -3.80 -1.25 -14.84
C GLU A 52 -5.00 -1.14 -15.79
N SER A 53 -4.86 -1.72 -16.99
CA SER A 53 -5.91 -1.70 -17.99
C SER A 53 -7.18 -2.42 -17.54
N ILE A 54 -7.04 -3.56 -16.85
CA ILE A 54 -8.17 -4.34 -16.34
C ILE A 54 -8.74 -3.69 -15.08
N LEU A 55 -7.88 -3.24 -14.17
CA LEU A 55 -8.26 -2.64 -12.90
C LEU A 55 -8.90 -1.26 -13.05
N GLY A 56 -8.51 -0.52 -14.08
CA GLY A 56 -8.94 0.86 -14.30
C GLY A 56 -8.30 1.86 -13.31
N ALA A 57 -7.10 1.56 -12.84
CA ALA A 57 -6.31 2.43 -11.97
C ALA A 57 -4.83 2.20 -12.20
N LYS A 58 -4.02 3.25 -12.05
CA LYS A 58 -2.57 3.15 -12.15
C LYS A 58 -1.97 2.45 -10.93
N ILE A 59 -0.93 1.65 -11.15
CA ILE A 59 -0.18 1.02 -10.07
C ILE A 59 0.76 2.04 -9.43
N CYS A 60 0.69 2.13 -8.10
CA CYS A 60 1.56 2.98 -7.30
C CYS A 60 2.84 2.24 -6.91
N LYS A 61 3.92 2.98 -6.76
CA LYS A 61 5.10 2.52 -6.01
C LYS A 61 4.87 2.73 -4.52
N ASN A 62 5.25 1.74 -3.74
CA ASN A 62 5.24 1.81 -2.28
C ASN A 62 6.64 1.48 -1.78
N LEU A 63 7.30 2.43 -1.15
CA LEU A 63 8.68 2.33 -0.72
C LEU A 63 8.77 2.42 0.80
N PHE A 64 9.30 1.38 1.43
CA PHE A 64 9.47 1.33 2.86
C PHE A 64 10.90 1.76 3.22
N LEU A 65 11.02 2.88 3.93
CA LEU A 65 12.26 3.58 4.16
C LEU A 65 12.50 3.79 5.66
N CYS A 66 13.77 3.94 6.05
CA CYS A 66 14.15 4.27 7.41
C CYS A 66 15.34 5.23 7.44
N ASN A 67 15.55 5.88 8.60
CA ASN A 67 16.75 6.64 8.87
C ASN A 67 17.93 5.69 9.16
N ARG A 68 19.14 6.23 9.24
CA ARG A 68 20.36 5.44 9.45
C ARG A 68 20.34 4.65 10.78
N GLN A 69 19.73 5.23 11.81
CA GLN A 69 19.65 4.61 13.15
C GLN A 69 18.54 3.56 13.24
N GLN A 70 17.71 3.41 12.21
CA GLN A 70 16.54 2.51 12.19
C GLN A 70 15.57 2.79 13.36
N THR A 71 15.37 4.06 13.66
CA THR A 71 14.46 4.55 14.71
C THR A 71 13.23 5.24 14.14
N GLU A 72 13.28 5.68 12.88
CA GLU A 72 12.18 6.33 12.18
C GLU A 72 11.91 5.61 10.86
N PHE A 73 10.65 5.27 10.62
CA PHE A 73 10.23 4.51 9.45
C PHE A 73 9.18 5.29 8.66
N TYR A 74 9.27 5.17 7.33
CA TYR A 74 8.40 5.88 6.40
C TYR A 74 7.91 4.92 5.33
N LEU A 75 6.64 5.00 5.01
CA LEU A 75 6.06 4.36 3.84
C LEU A 75 5.69 5.45 2.84
N LEU A 76 6.41 5.51 1.72
CA LEU A 76 6.15 6.45 0.65
C LEU A 76 5.27 5.80 -0.42
N MET A 77 4.13 6.41 -0.69
CA MET A 77 3.31 6.12 -1.87
C MET A 77 3.57 7.17 -2.94
N MET A 78 3.86 6.73 -4.16
CA MET A 78 4.11 7.63 -5.29
C MET A 78 3.67 7.01 -6.62
N PRO A 79 3.51 7.81 -7.69
CA PRO A 79 3.23 7.28 -9.02
C PRO A 79 4.30 6.27 -9.47
N GLY A 80 3.84 5.17 -10.09
CA GLY A 80 4.73 4.07 -10.49
C GLY A 80 5.79 4.46 -11.51
N ASP A 81 5.49 5.41 -12.38
CA ASP A 81 6.36 5.92 -13.45
C ASP A 81 7.27 7.08 -13.02
N LYS A 82 7.06 7.62 -11.81
CA LYS A 82 7.85 8.76 -11.30
C LYS A 82 9.19 8.28 -10.75
N PRO A 83 10.33 8.88 -11.16
CA PRO A 83 11.62 8.53 -10.60
C PRO A 83 11.74 8.93 -9.13
N PHE A 84 12.43 8.11 -8.35
CA PHE A 84 12.63 8.34 -6.92
C PHE A 84 14.11 8.40 -6.57
N LYS A 85 14.45 9.36 -5.70
CA LYS A 85 15.77 9.46 -5.08
C LYS A 85 15.62 9.81 -3.60
N THR A 86 16.22 9.00 -2.73
CA THR A 86 16.17 9.18 -1.27
C THR A 86 16.62 10.57 -0.83
N LYS A 87 17.58 11.15 -1.51
CA LYS A 87 18.11 12.51 -1.25
C LYS A 87 17.01 13.57 -1.27
N PHE A 88 16.11 13.51 -2.24
CA PHE A 88 15.06 14.52 -2.36
C PHE A 88 14.00 14.37 -1.26
N LEU A 89 13.61 13.14 -0.97
CA LEU A 89 12.65 12.89 0.10
C LEU A 89 13.21 13.29 1.47
N SER A 90 14.47 12.93 1.75
CA SER A 90 15.14 13.32 3.00
C SER A 90 15.15 14.83 3.19
N ALA A 91 15.44 15.59 2.13
CA ALA A 91 15.43 17.05 2.16
C ALA A 91 14.03 17.62 2.41
N GLN A 92 13.01 17.07 1.75
CA GLN A 92 11.61 17.51 1.93
C GLN A 92 11.09 17.24 3.35
N LEU A 93 11.46 16.10 3.94
CA LEU A 93 11.05 15.74 5.30
C LEU A 93 11.91 16.41 6.39
N GLY A 94 13.02 17.04 6.00
CA GLY A 94 13.95 17.67 6.96
C GLY A 94 14.62 16.65 7.88
N CYS A 95 14.82 15.43 7.42
CA CYS A 95 15.41 14.34 8.19
C CYS A 95 16.81 13.95 7.64
N SER A 96 17.52 13.11 8.40
CA SER A 96 18.77 12.52 7.96
C SER A 96 18.54 11.62 6.74
N ARG A 97 19.63 11.26 6.06
CA ARG A 97 19.56 10.42 4.85
C ARG A 97 18.78 9.16 5.08
N LEU A 98 17.73 8.95 4.27
CA LEU A 98 16.93 7.74 4.27
C LEU A 98 17.56 6.65 3.41
N SER A 99 17.28 5.40 3.78
CA SER A 99 17.59 4.20 3.01
C SER A 99 16.40 3.26 3.03
N PHE A 100 16.42 2.22 2.19
CA PHE A 100 15.39 1.19 2.24
C PHE A 100 15.47 0.42 3.55
N ALA A 101 14.32 0.25 4.21
CA ALA A 101 14.22 -0.57 5.40
C ALA A 101 14.36 -2.06 5.04
N ASP A 102 14.83 -2.86 6.00
CA ASP A 102 15.04 -4.28 5.78
C ASP A 102 13.74 -5.11 5.89
N GLU A 103 13.82 -6.38 5.48
CA GLU A 103 12.68 -7.30 5.51
C GLU A 103 12.18 -7.58 6.92
N ASN A 104 13.06 -7.57 7.93
CA ASN A 104 12.67 -7.86 9.31
C ASN A 104 11.74 -6.78 9.84
N HIS A 105 12.08 -5.51 9.64
CA HIS A 105 11.22 -4.39 10.01
C HIS A 105 9.92 -4.37 9.20
N MET A 106 9.98 -4.76 7.93
CA MET A 106 8.79 -4.88 7.09
C MET A 106 7.82 -5.94 7.63
N ARG A 107 8.32 -7.09 8.05
CA ARG A 107 7.51 -8.13 8.70
C ARG A 107 6.98 -7.68 10.05
N ASP A 108 7.83 -7.08 10.87
CA ASP A 108 7.49 -6.69 12.25
C ASP A 108 6.43 -5.60 12.28
N TYR A 109 6.51 -4.61 11.40
CA TYR A 109 5.61 -3.46 11.42
C TYR A 109 4.44 -3.58 10.45
N LEU A 110 4.63 -4.19 9.29
CA LEU A 110 3.63 -4.24 8.22
C LEU A 110 3.12 -5.67 7.93
N SER A 111 3.64 -6.69 8.60
CA SER A 111 3.28 -8.10 8.39
C SER A 111 3.33 -8.52 6.91
N THR A 112 4.25 -7.97 6.15
CA THR A 112 4.39 -8.20 4.72
C THR A 112 5.84 -8.45 4.30
N ILE A 113 6.04 -8.74 3.03
CA ILE A 113 7.33 -9.05 2.42
C ILE A 113 7.62 -8.08 1.26
N PRO A 114 8.89 -7.98 0.81
CA PRO A 114 9.22 -7.18 -0.38
C PRO A 114 8.35 -7.52 -1.58
N GLY A 115 7.89 -6.50 -2.27
CA GLY A 115 7.00 -6.63 -3.42
C GLY A 115 5.50 -6.64 -3.09
N SER A 116 5.13 -6.78 -1.81
CA SER A 116 3.72 -6.81 -1.37
C SER A 116 3.31 -5.56 -0.59
N VAL A 117 4.20 -4.62 -0.37
CA VAL A 117 3.98 -3.45 0.50
C VAL A 117 2.95 -2.49 -0.10
N SER A 118 1.99 -2.07 0.70
CA SER A 118 1.08 -0.96 0.40
C SER A 118 0.63 -0.23 1.68
N ALA A 119 -0.07 0.88 1.53
CA ALA A 119 -0.62 1.60 2.69
C ALA A 119 -1.69 0.80 3.45
N LEU A 120 -2.27 -0.22 2.83
CA LEU A 120 -3.29 -1.05 3.45
C LEU A 120 -2.74 -1.86 4.63
N GLU A 121 -1.45 -2.23 4.61
CA GLU A 121 -0.78 -2.95 5.68
C GLU A 121 -0.47 -2.09 6.90
N LEU A 122 -0.71 -0.78 6.86
CA LEU A 122 -0.61 0.07 8.06
C LEU A 122 -1.57 -0.38 9.17
N LEU A 123 -2.59 -1.15 8.84
CA LEU A 123 -3.46 -1.78 9.85
C LEU A 123 -2.69 -2.72 10.81
N PHE A 124 -1.54 -3.24 10.40
CA PHE A 124 -0.67 -4.10 11.22
C PHE A 124 0.33 -3.33 12.07
N ASP A 125 0.52 -2.04 11.81
CA ASP A 125 1.42 -1.15 12.58
C ASP A 125 0.73 -0.67 13.87
N LYS A 126 0.57 -1.57 14.82
CA LYS A 126 -0.16 -1.33 16.07
C LYS A 126 0.49 -0.30 16.98
N GLU A 127 1.80 -0.11 16.84
CA GLU A 127 2.56 0.84 17.66
C GLU A 127 2.80 2.19 16.97
N ASN A 128 2.20 2.41 15.81
CA ASN A 128 2.36 3.63 14.99
C ASN A 128 3.83 3.98 14.71
N LYS A 129 4.60 2.97 14.33
CA LYS A 129 6.04 3.11 14.02
C LYS A 129 6.31 3.66 12.63
N VAL A 130 5.36 3.48 11.71
CA VAL A 130 5.52 3.82 10.29
C VAL A 130 4.72 5.08 9.97
N ARG A 131 5.42 6.09 9.47
CA ARG A 131 4.81 7.32 8.99
C ARG A 131 4.48 7.22 7.51
N LEU A 132 3.23 7.40 7.15
CA LEU A 132 2.80 7.44 5.75
C LEU A 132 3.13 8.79 5.11
N VAL A 133 3.75 8.72 3.94
CA VAL A 133 4.03 9.88 3.08
C VAL A 133 3.42 9.62 1.72
N ILE A 134 2.58 10.53 1.25
CA ILE A 134 1.88 10.40 -0.03
C ILE A 134 2.39 11.48 -0.99
N ASP A 135 2.84 11.07 -2.16
CA ASP A 135 3.19 12.01 -3.23
C ASP A 135 1.92 12.74 -3.70
N ARG A 136 2.00 14.06 -3.77
CA ARG A 136 0.87 14.91 -4.14
C ARG A 136 0.26 14.54 -5.49
N ASP A 137 1.07 14.07 -6.43
CA ASP A 137 0.60 13.73 -7.78
C ASP A 137 -0.43 12.59 -7.77
N LEU A 138 -0.41 11.72 -6.75
CA LEU A 138 -1.44 10.68 -6.59
C LEU A 138 -2.83 11.26 -6.32
N MET A 139 -2.92 12.45 -5.78
CA MET A 139 -4.20 13.11 -5.48
C MET A 139 -4.91 13.65 -6.73
N ASN A 140 -4.25 13.65 -7.89
CA ASN A 140 -4.83 14.01 -9.17
C ASN A 140 -5.69 12.88 -9.77
N ASP A 141 -5.47 11.64 -9.34
CA ASP A 141 -6.22 10.48 -9.81
C ASP A 141 -7.46 10.24 -8.94
N GLU A 142 -8.52 9.70 -9.54
CA GLU A 142 -9.75 9.34 -8.81
C GLU A 142 -9.53 8.14 -7.90
N TYR A 143 -8.77 7.15 -8.42
CA TYR A 143 -8.51 5.88 -7.76
C TYR A 143 -7.04 5.73 -7.40
N ILE A 144 -6.80 5.04 -6.29
CA ILE A 144 -5.47 4.59 -5.86
C ILE A 144 -5.48 3.07 -5.83
N SER A 145 -4.38 2.46 -6.26
CA SER A 145 -4.19 1.02 -6.21
C SER A 145 -3.29 0.60 -5.05
N GLY A 146 -3.42 -0.64 -4.63
CA GLY A 146 -2.57 -1.23 -3.61
C GLY A 146 -2.71 -2.75 -3.55
N HIS A 147 -1.72 -3.41 -2.97
CA HIS A 147 -1.78 -4.84 -2.68
C HIS A 147 -2.49 -5.07 -1.34
N PRO A 148 -3.47 -5.97 -1.27
CA PRO A 148 -4.15 -6.28 -0.02
C PRO A 148 -3.36 -7.32 0.81
N GLY A 149 -2.15 -6.99 1.21
CA GLY A 149 -1.28 -7.89 1.97
C GLY A 149 -0.59 -8.99 1.16
N ILE A 150 -0.78 -9.02 -0.15
CA ILE A 150 -0.18 -10.03 -1.04
C ILE A 150 0.07 -9.45 -2.44
N SER A 151 1.18 -9.86 -3.06
CA SER A 151 1.60 -9.36 -4.38
C SER A 151 0.84 -9.98 -5.58
N THR A 152 0.00 -10.98 -5.32
CA THR A 152 -0.78 -11.68 -6.35
C THR A 152 -2.21 -11.18 -6.49
N SER A 153 -2.50 -10.05 -5.87
CA SER A 153 -3.75 -9.33 -6.03
C SER A 153 -3.50 -7.83 -5.97
N THR A 154 -4.24 -7.06 -6.74
CA THR A 154 -4.22 -5.60 -6.69
C THR A 154 -5.64 -5.09 -6.60
N ILE A 155 -5.89 -4.19 -5.66
CA ILE A 155 -7.17 -3.53 -5.51
C ILE A 155 -7.09 -2.07 -5.91
N ARG A 156 -8.20 -1.49 -6.31
CA ARG A 156 -8.39 -0.04 -6.41
C ARG A 156 -9.48 0.41 -5.47
N LEU A 157 -9.28 1.58 -4.90
CA LEU A 157 -10.30 2.27 -4.12
C LEU A 157 -10.19 3.77 -4.41
N LYS A 158 -11.24 4.51 -4.09
CA LYS A 158 -11.20 5.97 -4.23
C LYS A 158 -10.13 6.55 -3.30
N LYS A 159 -9.43 7.59 -3.75
CA LYS A 159 -8.40 8.26 -2.93
C LYS A 159 -8.96 8.76 -1.59
N GLU A 160 -10.18 9.27 -1.58
CA GLU A 160 -10.86 9.71 -0.36
C GLU A 160 -11.07 8.56 0.62
N ASP A 161 -11.38 7.37 0.12
CA ASP A 161 -11.55 6.17 0.94
C ASP A 161 -10.22 5.65 1.49
N LEU A 162 -9.14 5.74 0.74
CA LEU A 162 -7.80 5.44 1.27
C LEU A 162 -7.43 6.40 2.41
N LEU A 163 -7.66 7.70 2.24
CA LEU A 163 -7.41 8.68 3.29
C LEU A 163 -8.27 8.42 4.53
N LYS A 164 -9.53 8.05 4.34
CA LYS A 164 -10.43 7.63 5.43
C LYS A 164 -9.89 6.40 6.15
N TYR A 165 -9.46 5.37 5.41
CA TYR A 165 -8.86 4.15 5.96
C TYR A 165 -7.67 4.46 6.86
N VAL A 166 -6.72 5.24 6.35
CA VAL A 166 -5.52 5.62 7.10
C VAL A 166 -5.85 6.49 8.32
N CYS A 167 -6.69 7.51 8.17
CA CYS A 167 -7.09 8.39 9.26
C CYS A 167 -7.76 7.63 10.41
N LEU A 168 -8.63 6.66 10.09
CA LEU A 168 -9.33 5.88 11.12
C LEU A 168 -8.40 4.89 11.82
N LEU A 169 -7.34 4.42 11.18
CA LEU A 169 -6.31 3.62 11.85
C LEU A 169 -5.59 4.41 12.94
N TYR A 170 -5.30 5.68 12.69
CA TYR A 170 -4.61 6.54 13.68
C TYR A 170 -5.54 7.10 14.76
N THR A 171 -6.81 7.33 14.45
CA THR A 171 -7.77 7.88 15.43
C THR A 171 -8.34 6.85 16.39
N SER A 172 -8.38 5.57 16.04
CA SER A 172 -8.83 4.51 16.94
C SER A 172 -7.89 4.36 18.16
N ASP A 173 -6.61 4.62 17.97
CA ASP A 173 -5.63 4.53 19.07
C ASP A 173 -5.72 5.70 20.05
N ALA A 174 -6.19 6.86 19.59
CA ALA A 174 -6.39 8.02 20.46
C ALA A 174 -7.66 7.94 21.34
N ALA A 175 -8.59 7.05 21.01
CA ALA A 175 -9.82 6.85 21.78
C ALA A 175 -9.66 5.81 22.91
N ASP A 176 -8.58 5.02 22.88
CA ASP A 176 -8.27 3.99 23.89
C ASP A 176 -7.33 4.49 24.99
N GLU A 177 -6.89 5.75 24.94
CA GLU A 177 -6.20 6.47 26.00
C GLU A 177 -7.23 7.31 26.81
#